data_ebc4f979e927b541c14962d121fc9cf5
#
_entry.id   ebc4f979e927b541c14962d121fc9cf5
#
_cell.length_a   1.000
_cell.length_b   1.000
_cell.length_c   1.000
_cell.angle_alpha   90.00
_cell.angle_beta   90.00
_cell.angle_gamma   90.00
#
_symmetry.space_group_name_H-M   'P 1'
#
loop_
_entity.id
_entity.type
_entity.pdbx_description
1 polymer ?
#
loop_
_entity_poly.entity_id
_entity_poly.type
_entity_poly.pdbx_seq_one_letter_code
_entity_poly.pdbx_strand_id
1 'polypeptide(L)'
;MPAKMYYETDADMSLIDEKQIGIIGYGSQGHAHALNLKDSGLNVSVGLYEGSGSWPKAEEDGLNVGTVSQISEQSDIIMLLIPDHLQSQVYRESILPHLLPGKTLMFAHGFNIHYDAIIPPSNVDVSMVAPKAPGHRMREVYTKESGVPGLLAVHQDTSGDAHGIGLAYSRGVGCTRAGVLDTTFKEETETDLFGEQAVLCGGVAALVKAAFEILIEAGYQPESAYFECMHELKLIVDLFYQGGMEYMRYSVSDTAEYGDYTRGPVVIDESVKEKMRDILSQIQDGTFAREWISENDEGRPTFNRLREENAGHPIESVSYTHLTLPTNREV
;
A
#
# COMPACT_ATOMS: atom_id res chain seq x y z
N MET A 1 -6.29 20.47 15.85
CA MET A 1 -7.06 19.51 16.67
C MET A 1 -6.53 18.13 16.32
N PRO A 2 -6.48 17.15 17.23
CA PRO A 2 -6.14 15.79 16.83
C PRO A 2 -7.14 15.31 15.76
N ALA A 3 -6.63 14.50 14.82
CA ALA A 3 -7.45 13.93 13.77
C ALA A 3 -8.51 12.99 14.37
N LYS A 4 -9.70 12.94 13.75
CA LYS A 4 -10.79 12.09 14.21
C LYS A 4 -10.52 10.64 13.79
N MET A 5 -10.56 9.75 14.76
CA MET A 5 -10.43 8.30 14.56
C MET A 5 -11.80 7.63 14.70
N TYR A 6 -12.08 6.68 13.81
CA TYR A 6 -13.29 5.87 13.82
C TYR A 6 -12.95 4.41 14.12
N TYR A 7 -13.82 3.77 14.87
CA TYR A 7 -13.70 2.37 15.30
C TYR A 7 -14.94 1.56 14.90
N GLU A 8 -15.00 0.29 15.25
CA GLU A 8 -16.07 -0.62 14.84
C GLU A 8 -17.48 -0.12 15.17
N THR A 9 -17.65 0.57 16.32
CA THR A 9 -18.94 1.11 16.76
C THR A 9 -19.44 2.30 15.96
N ASP A 10 -18.55 2.94 15.19
CA ASP A 10 -18.88 4.10 14.36
C ASP A 10 -19.39 3.70 12.96
N ALA A 11 -19.20 2.44 12.57
CA ALA A 11 -19.52 1.94 11.23
C ALA A 11 -20.90 1.25 11.20
N ASP A 12 -21.80 1.76 10.36
CA ASP A 12 -23.10 1.17 10.09
C ASP A 12 -23.04 0.19 8.93
N MET A 13 -23.03 -1.12 9.24
CA MET A 13 -22.96 -2.17 8.24
C MET A 13 -24.19 -2.27 7.34
N SER A 14 -25.35 -1.77 7.79
CA SER A 14 -26.60 -1.82 7.01
C SER A 14 -26.50 -1.04 5.68
N LEU A 15 -25.50 -0.16 5.55
CA LEU A 15 -25.24 0.56 4.32
C LEU A 15 -24.65 -0.32 3.19
N ILE A 16 -24.10 -1.50 3.55
CA ILE A 16 -23.41 -2.36 2.58
C ILE A 16 -23.79 -3.86 2.66
N ASP A 17 -24.54 -4.30 3.66
CA ASP A 17 -24.85 -5.74 3.91
C ASP A 17 -25.67 -6.40 2.79
N GLU A 18 -26.52 -5.64 2.10
CA GLU A 18 -27.29 -6.11 0.95
C GLU A 18 -26.64 -5.77 -0.41
N LYS A 19 -25.54 -5.01 -0.40
CA LYS A 19 -24.87 -4.57 -1.65
C LYS A 19 -23.95 -5.63 -2.22
N GLN A 20 -23.90 -5.68 -3.55
CA GLN A 20 -22.90 -6.46 -4.27
C GLN A 20 -21.59 -5.68 -4.40
N ILE A 21 -20.51 -6.22 -3.86
CA ILE A 21 -19.18 -5.61 -3.88
C ILE A 21 -18.32 -6.31 -4.95
N GLY A 22 -17.86 -5.54 -5.93
CA GLY A 22 -16.93 -5.99 -6.97
C GLY A 22 -15.50 -5.56 -6.63
N ILE A 23 -14.61 -6.52 -6.48
CA ILE A 23 -13.17 -6.27 -6.31
C ILE A 23 -12.50 -6.45 -7.67
N ILE A 24 -11.97 -5.39 -8.24
CA ILE A 24 -11.27 -5.42 -9.52
C ILE A 24 -9.78 -5.63 -9.28
N GLY A 25 -9.33 -6.85 -9.59
CA GLY A 25 -7.96 -7.33 -9.32
C GLY A 25 -7.88 -8.29 -8.14
N TYR A 26 -6.92 -9.23 -8.19
CA TYR A 26 -6.70 -10.23 -7.15
C TYR A 26 -5.20 -10.39 -6.85
N GLY A 27 -4.50 -9.25 -6.77
CA GLY A 27 -3.14 -9.15 -6.25
C GLY A 27 -3.13 -9.14 -4.72
N SER A 28 -2.07 -8.66 -4.10
CA SER A 28 -1.92 -8.64 -2.64
C SER A 28 -3.09 -7.96 -1.93
N GLN A 29 -3.46 -6.73 -2.32
CA GLN A 29 -4.60 -6.01 -1.74
C GLN A 29 -5.93 -6.64 -2.13
N GLY A 30 -6.15 -6.97 -3.42
CA GLY A 30 -7.40 -7.55 -3.90
C GLY A 30 -7.77 -8.85 -3.21
N HIS A 31 -6.80 -9.74 -3.02
CA HIS A 31 -6.96 -10.97 -2.25
C HIS A 31 -7.38 -10.69 -0.80
N ALA A 32 -6.68 -9.77 -0.11
CA ALA A 32 -6.97 -9.46 1.28
C ALA A 32 -8.35 -8.81 1.46
N HIS A 33 -8.68 -7.81 0.63
CA HIS A 33 -10.00 -7.15 0.65
C HIS A 33 -11.13 -8.14 0.39
N ALA A 34 -11.03 -8.93 -0.70
CA ALA A 34 -12.08 -9.87 -1.08
C ALA A 34 -12.35 -10.91 0.03
N LEU A 35 -11.30 -11.50 0.59
CA LEU A 35 -11.48 -12.50 1.64
C LEU A 35 -11.94 -11.92 2.98
N ASN A 36 -11.45 -10.75 3.38
CA ASN A 36 -11.88 -10.12 4.62
C ASN A 36 -13.36 -9.70 4.55
N LEU A 37 -13.80 -9.14 3.42
CA LEU A 37 -15.21 -8.80 3.18
C LEU A 37 -16.09 -10.05 3.17
N LYS A 38 -15.67 -11.13 2.50
CA LYS A 38 -16.36 -12.41 2.48
C LYS A 38 -16.49 -12.99 3.89
N ASP A 39 -15.41 -13.01 4.67
CA ASP A 39 -15.42 -13.50 6.06
C ASP A 39 -16.25 -12.60 6.99
N SER A 40 -16.47 -11.33 6.61
CA SER A 40 -17.41 -10.41 7.28
C SER A 40 -18.87 -10.63 6.86
N GLY A 41 -19.15 -11.61 6.02
CA GLY A 41 -20.52 -11.99 5.61
C GLY A 41 -21.08 -11.16 4.45
N LEU A 42 -20.25 -10.40 3.72
CA LEU A 42 -20.67 -9.53 2.63
C LEU A 42 -20.66 -10.26 1.28
N ASN A 43 -21.47 -9.77 0.33
CA ASN A 43 -21.56 -10.30 -1.01
C ASN A 43 -20.41 -9.78 -1.88
N VAL A 44 -19.43 -10.64 -2.17
CA VAL A 44 -18.20 -10.25 -2.89
C VAL A 44 -18.01 -11.07 -4.15
N SER A 45 -17.67 -10.38 -5.24
CA SER A 45 -17.22 -10.99 -6.50
C SER A 45 -15.92 -10.36 -6.97
N VAL A 46 -15.13 -11.08 -7.76
CA VAL A 46 -13.82 -10.63 -8.23
C VAL A 46 -13.83 -10.45 -9.75
N GLY A 47 -13.45 -9.27 -10.21
CA GLY A 47 -13.31 -8.92 -11.63
C GLY A 47 -11.87 -9.06 -12.10
N LEU A 48 -11.63 -9.91 -13.10
CA LEU A 48 -10.31 -10.16 -13.68
C LEU A 48 -10.37 -10.12 -15.22
N TYR A 49 -9.20 -9.96 -15.85
CA TYR A 49 -9.13 -10.14 -17.30
C TYR A 49 -9.13 -11.64 -17.66
N GLU A 50 -9.65 -11.99 -18.84
CA GLU A 50 -9.65 -13.37 -19.33
C GLU A 50 -8.22 -13.91 -19.44
N GLY A 51 -7.98 -15.08 -18.88
CA GLY A 51 -6.65 -15.71 -18.81
C GLY A 51 -5.75 -15.18 -17.68
N SER A 52 -6.28 -14.41 -16.75
CA SER A 52 -5.54 -14.00 -15.55
C SER A 52 -5.08 -15.21 -14.74
N GLY A 53 -3.79 -15.25 -14.37
CA GLY A 53 -3.24 -16.29 -13.49
C GLY A 53 -3.85 -16.30 -12.08
N SER A 54 -4.52 -15.22 -11.66
CA SER A 54 -5.22 -15.15 -10.37
C SER A 54 -6.63 -15.74 -10.42
N TRP A 55 -7.16 -16.03 -11.61
CA TRP A 55 -8.53 -16.54 -11.78
C TRP A 55 -8.78 -17.87 -11.03
N PRO A 56 -7.97 -18.92 -11.28
CA PRO A 56 -8.15 -20.18 -10.55
C PRO A 56 -8.00 -20.04 -9.04
N LYS A 57 -7.10 -19.17 -8.58
CA LYS A 57 -6.87 -18.93 -7.17
C LYS A 57 -8.10 -18.29 -6.50
N ALA A 58 -8.71 -17.31 -7.13
CA ALA A 58 -9.91 -16.66 -6.58
C ALA A 58 -11.11 -17.63 -6.53
N GLU A 59 -11.25 -18.53 -7.53
CA GLU A 59 -12.26 -19.59 -7.50
C GLU A 59 -11.97 -20.63 -6.41
N GLU A 60 -10.71 -21.04 -6.22
CA GLU A 60 -10.29 -21.96 -5.14
C GLU A 60 -10.55 -21.37 -3.76
N ASP A 61 -10.37 -20.07 -3.59
CA ASP A 61 -10.73 -19.31 -2.38
C ASP A 61 -12.27 -19.15 -2.19
N GLY A 62 -13.05 -19.71 -3.12
CA GLY A 62 -14.52 -19.78 -3.07
C GLY A 62 -15.20 -18.44 -3.36
N LEU A 63 -14.60 -17.61 -4.20
CA LEU A 63 -15.17 -16.35 -4.67
C LEU A 63 -15.85 -16.54 -6.02
N ASN A 64 -16.90 -15.75 -6.29
CA ASN A 64 -17.46 -15.64 -7.63
C ASN A 64 -16.52 -14.78 -8.48
N VAL A 65 -16.11 -15.30 -9.65
CA VAL A 65 -15.16 -14.63 -10.55
C VAL A 65 -15.79 -14.38 -11.90
N GLY A 66 -15.59 -13.21 -12.46
CA GLY A 66 -16.03 -12.83 -13.80
C GLY A 66 -15.07 -11.86 -14.46
N THR A 67 -15.37 -11.45 -15.69
CA THR A 67 -14.60 -10.37 -16.31
C THR A 67 -14.82 -9.06 -15.58
N VAL A 68 -13.89 -8.12 -15.71
CA VAL A 68 -14.03 -6.78 -15.10
C VAL A 68 -15.36 -6.15 -15.47
N SER A 69 -15.76 -6.24 -16.75
CA SER A 69 -17.03 -5.68 -17.25
C SER A 69 -18.24 -6.35 -16.58
N GLN A 70 -18.28 -7.69 -16.53
CA GLN A 70 -19.38 -8.43 -15.90
C GLN A 70 -19.53 -8.09 -14.40
N ILE A 71 -18.42 -8.05 -13.69
CA ILE A 71 -18.45 -7.73 -12.26
C ILE A 71 -18.82 -6.26 -12.05
N SER A 72 -18.33 -5.33 -12.87
CA SER A 72 -18.71 -3.92 -12.78
C SER A 72 -20.20 -3.68 -13.05
N GLU A 73 -20.80 -4.44 -13.98
CA GLU A 73 -22.23 -4.37 -14.26
C GLU A 73 -23.07 -4.78 -13.05
N GLN A 74 -22.70 -5.87 -12.40
CA GLN A 74 -23.47 -6.50 -11.31
C GLN A 74 -23.26 -5.82 -9.95
N SER A 75 -22.19 -5.04 -9.77
CA SER A 75 -21.80 -4.48 -8.47
C SER A 75 -22.43 -3.13 -8.20
N ASP A 76 -22.81 -2.90 -6.94
CA ASP A 76 -23.20 -1.59 -6.38
C ASP A 76 -21.97 -0.78 -5.96
N ILE A 77 -20.96 -1.48 -5.42
CA ILE A 77 -19.68 -0.93 -4.99
C ILE A 77 -18.56 -1.59 -5.80
N ILE A 78 -17.75 -0.79 -6.46
CA ILE A 78 -16.64 -1.25 -7.31
C ILE A 78 -15.33 -0.73 -6.71
N MET A 79 -14.50 -1.64 -6.18
CA MET A 79 -13.19 -1.33 -5.62
C MET A 79 -12.08 -1.69 -6.59
N LEU A 80 -11.28 -0.70 -7.02
CA LEU A 80 -10.16 -0.89 -7.93
C LEU A 80 -8.89 -1.25 -7.14
N LEU A 81 -8.38 -2.47 -7.37
CA LEU A 81 -7.18 -3.01 -6.73
C LEU A 81 -6.21 -3.64 -7.75
N ILE A 82 -6.13 -3.04 -8.90
CA ILE A 82 -5.11 -3.31 -9.93
C ILE A 82 -4.03 -2.22 -9.89
N PRO A 83 -2.83 -2.46 -10.46
CA PRO A 83 -1.75 -1.46 -10.49
C PRO A 83 -2.21 -0.12 -11.09
N ASP A 84 -1.78 1.00 -10.49
CA ASP A 84 -2.25 2.35 -10.82
C ASP A 84 -2.15 2.70 -12.30
N HIS A 85 -1.05 2.33 -12.96
CA HIS A 85 -0.84 2.57 -14.39
C HIS A 85 -1.79 1.82 -15.32
N LEU A 86 -2.49 0.79 -14.84
CA LEU A 86 -3.51 0.05 -15.60
C LEU A 86 -4.93 0.56 -15.32
N GLN A 87 -5.13 1.24 -14.20
CA GLN A 87 -6.47 1.60 -13.74
C GLN A 87 -7.20 2.50 -14.74
N SER A 88 -6.55 3.52 -15.28
CA SER A 88 -7.17 4.46 -16.22
C SER A 88 -7.70 3.76 -17.50
N GLN A 89 -6.93 2.82 -18.04
CA GLN A 89 -7.36 2.06 -19.22
C GLN A 89 -8.54 1.12 -18.88
N VAL A 90 -8.38 0.30 -17.84
CA VAL A 90 -9.41 -0.66 -17.40
C VAL A 90 -10.70 0.06 -16.99
N TYR A 91 -10.56 1.21 -16.35
CA TYR A 91 -11.69 2.07 -16.00
C TYR A 91 -12.48 2.48 -17.24
N ARG A 92 -11.81 3.05 -18.26
CA ARG A 92 -12.47 3.51 -19.49
C ARG A 92 -13.13 2.38 -20.28
N GLU A 93 -12.45 1.24 -20.37
CA GLU A 93 -12.88 0.13 -21.24
C GLU A 93 -13.94 -0.76 -20.58
N SER A 94 -13.85 -1.00 -19.26
CA SER A 94 -14.59 -2.07 -18.61
C SER A 94 -15.44 -1.66 -17.41
N ILE A 95 -15.21 -0.46 -16.83
CA ILE A 95 -15.92 -0.01 -15.63
C ILE A 95 -16.87 1.14 -15.97
N LEU A 96 -16.39 2.18 -16.63
CA LEU A 96 -17.17 3.37 -16.95
C LEU A 96 -18.50 3.07 -17.67
N PRO A 97 -18.58 2.12 -18.63
CA PRO A 97 -19.85 1.79 -19.28
C PRO A 97 -20.94 1.27 -18.33
N HIS A 98 -20.53 0.74 -17.18
CA HIS A 98 -21.42 0.15 -16.17
C HIS A 98 -21.57 1.02 -14.91
N LEU A 99 -20.92 2.17 -14.87
CA LEU A 99 -20.92 3.07 -13.70
C LEU A 99 -22.18 3.96 -13.73
N LEU A 100 -23.31 3.36 -13.36
CA LEU A 100 -24.63 3.98 -13.35
C LEU A 100 -24.85 4.82 -12.08
N PRO A 101 -25.84 5.76 -12.09
CA PRO A 101 -26.23 6.52 -10.91
C PRO A 101 -26.52 5.62 -9.69
N GLY A 102 -26.04 6.01 -8.52
CA GLY A 102 -26.22 5.28 -7.27
C GLY A 102 -25.17 4.19 -7.00
N LYS A 103 -24.25 3.95 -7.93
CA LYS A 103 -23.07 3.11 -7.66
C LYS A 103 -21.96 3.90 -6.96
N THR A 104 -21.12 3.18 -6.25
CA THR A 104 -19.92 3.71 -5.57
C THR A 104 -18.65 3.17 -6.25
N LEU A 105 -17.76 4.07 -6.66
CA LEU A 105 -16.42 3.75 -7.14
C LEU A 105 -15.43 3.97 -5.99
N MET A 106 -14.65 2.94 -5.68
CA MET A 106 -13.71 2.98 -4.57
C MET A 106 -12.28 2.68 -5.00
N PHE A 107 -11.34 3.26 -4.26
CA PHE A 107 -9.90 3.10 -4.46
C PHE A 107 -9.22 2.73 -3.13
N ALA A 108 -8.03 2.13 -3.19
CA ALA A 108 -7.18 1.92 -2.02
C ALA A 108 -5.94 2.83 -2.02
N HIS A 109 -5.76 3.63 -3.06
CA HIS A 109 -4.75 4.67 -3.21
C HIS A 109 -5.29 5.79 -4.10
N GLY A 110 -4.97 7.03 -3.79
CA GLY A 110 -5.60 8.18 -4.42
C GLY A 110 -5.01 8.62 -5.77
N PHE A 111 -3.95 7.99 -6.28
CA PHE A 111 -3.16 8.42 -7.44
C PHE A 111 -4.01 8.84 -8.65
N ASN A 112 -4.87 7.94 -9.13
CA ASN A 112 -5.61 8.15 -10.38
C ASN A 112 -6.68 9.25 -10.28
N ILE A 113 -7.21 9.51 -9.09
CA ILE A 113 -8.15 10.62 -8.84
C ILE A 113 -7.39 11.92 -8.60
N HIS A 114 -6.33 11.89 -7.79
CA HIS A 114 -5.58 13.09 -7.43
C HIS A 114 -4.88 13.74 -8.64
N TYR A 115 -4.38 12.94 -9.58
CA TYR A 115 -3.73 13.43 -10.80
C TYR A 115 -4.62 13.41 -12.04
N ASP A 116 -5.96 13.35 -11.87
CA ASP A 116 -6.96 13.41 -12.95
C ASP A 116 -6.79 12.35 -14.06
N ALA A 117 -6.10 11.24 -13.76
CA ALA A 117 -5.97 10.11 -14.69
C ALA A 117 -7.31 9.35 -14.86
N ILE A 118 -8.17 9.42 -13.85
CA ILE A 118 -9.56 8.97 -13.86
C ILE A 118 -10.43 10.14 -13.41
N ILE A 119 -11.43 10.47 -14.27
CA ILE A 119 -12.47 11.47 -13.98
C ILE A 119 -13.81 10.73 -13.93
N PRO A 120 -14.36 10.47 -12.73
CA PRO A 120 -15.65 9.79 -12.57
C PRO A 120 -16.83 10.67 -13.03
N PRO A 121 -17.95 10.05 -13.47
CA PRO A 121 -19.16 10.81 -13.73
C PRO A 121 -19.72 11.43 -12.44
N SER A 122 -20.35 12.60 -12.56
CA SER A 122 -20.81 13.40 -11.41
C SER A 122 -22.01 12.80 -10.65
N ASN A 123 -22.52 11.65 -11.05
CA ASN A 123 -23.72 11.00 -10.51
C ASN A 123 -23.45 9.70 -9.76
N VAL A 124 -22.20 9.46 -9.37
CA VAL A 124 -21.77 8.31 -8.55
C VAL A 124 -21.00 8.77 -7.31
N ASP A 125 -20.96 7.96 -6.30
CA ASP A 125 -20.07 8.22 -5.16
C ASP A 125 -18.64 7.81 -5.50
N VAL A 126 -17.67 8.57 -4.99
CA VAL A 126 -16.24 8.26 -5.15
C VAL A 126 -15.56 8.38 -3.80
N SER A 127 -15.02 7.29 -3.30
CA SER A 127 -14.33 7.24 -2.02
C SER A 127 -13.06 6.38 -2.07
N MET A 128 -12.27 6.46 -1.04
CA MET A 128 -11.04 5.70 -0.88
C MET A 128 -10.99 5.09 0.51
N VAL A 129 -10.64 3.82 0.59
CA VAL A 129 -10.25 3.13 1.82
C VAL A 129 -8.85 2.57 1.60
N ALA A 130 -7.86 3.20 2.22
CA ALA A 130 -6.44 2.87 2.06
C ALA A 130 -5.89 2.22 3.34
N PRO A 131 -5.84 0.88 3.44
CA PRO A 131 -5.21 0.18 4.54
C PRO A 131 -3.70 0.46 4.56
N LYS A 132 -3.14 0.83 5.72
CA LYS A 132 -1.71 1.15 5.84
C LYS A 132 -0.89 -0.10 6.21
N ALA A 133 -0.95 -1.10 5.34
CA ALA A 133 -0.14 -2.32 5.38
C ALA A 133 -0.16 -3.03 4.01
N PRO A 134 0.85 -3.84 3.69
CA PRO A 134 0.78 -4.78 2.57
C PRO A 134 -0.41 -5.73 2.71
N GLY A 135 -1.06 -6.11 1.58
CA GLY A 135 -2.30 -6.90 1.60
C GLY A 135 -2.17 -8.24 2.32
N HIS A 136 -1.07 -8.98 2.13
CA HIS A 136 -0.85 -10.24 2.84
C HIS A 136 -0.77 -10.05 4.38
N ARG A 137 -0.17 -8.94 4.85
CA ARG A 137 -0.12 -8.61 6.27
C ARG A 137 -1.49 -8.23 6.80
N MET A 138 -2.25 -7.44 6.03
CA MET A 138 -3.64 -7.11 6.34
C MET A 138 -4.50 -8.37 6.52
N ARG A 139 -4.37 -9.35 5.60
CA ARG A 139 -5.08 -10.63 5.72
C ARG A 139 -4.67 -11.43 6.95
N GLU A 140 -3.36 -11.52 7.19
CA GLU A 140 -2.81 -12.25 8.34
C GLU A 140 -3.34 -11.70 9.67
N VAL A 141 -3.32 -10.39 9.88
CA VAL A 141 -3.79 -9.79 11.14
C VAL A 141 -5.31 -9.88 11.28
N TYR A 142 -6.06 -9.80 10.16
CA TYR A 142 -7.50 -9.96 10.16
C TYR A 142 -7.92 -11.35 10.67
N THR A 143 -7.25 -12.42 10.21
CA THR A 143 -7.53 -13.80 10.65
C THR A 143 -7.18 -14.04 12.12
N LYS A 144 -6.39 -13.16 12.73
CA LYS A 144 -6.05 -13.14 14.17
C LYS A 144 -6.94 -12.20 14.98
N GLU A 145 -8.10 -11.81 14.42
CA GLU A 145 -9.05 -10.88 15.06
C GLU A 145 -8.47 -9.49 15.36
N SER A 146 -7.38 -9.13 14.68
CA SER A 146 -6.76 -7.82 14.73
C SER A 146 -7.01 -7.03 13.43
N GLY A 147 -6.47 -5.84 13.30
CA GLY A 147 -6.62 -5.00 12.12
C GLY A 147 -5.37 -4.18 11.84
N VAL A 148 -5.34 -3.58 10.66
CA VAL A 148 -4.36 -2.55 10.29
C VAL A 148 -5.08 -1.21 10.23
N PRO A 149 -4.42 -0.09 10.58
CA PRO A 149 -5.03 1.22 10.42
C PRO A 149 -5.41 1.49 8.96
N GLY A 150 -6.49 2.23 8.76
CA GLY A 150 -6.94 2.65 7.42
C GLY A 150 -7.13 4.15 7.33
N LEU A 151 -7.02 4.68 6.12
CA LEU A 151 -7.39 6.05 5.78
C LEU A 151 -8.69 6.02 4.97
N LEU A 152 -9.61 6.93 5.28
CA LEU A 152 -10.88 7.10 4.56
C LEU A 152 -10.91 8.50 3.96
N ALA A 153 -11.20 8.59 2.68
CA ALA A 153 -11.43 9.85 2.00
C ALA A 153 -12.64 9.78 1.09
N VAL A 154 -13.38 10.89 0.98
CA VAL A 154 -14.48 11.07 0.03
C VAL A 154 -14.08 12.14 -0.97
N HIS A 155 -14.07 11.77 -2.25
CA HIS A 155 -13.86 12.72 -3.35
C HIS A 155 -15.19 13.29 -3.87
N GLN A 156 -16.21 12.43 -3.99
CA GLN A 156 -17.54 12.78 -4.49
C GLN A 156 -18.61 12.05 -3.66
N ASP A 157 -19.57 12.79 -3.17
CA ASP A 157 -20.70 12.29 -2.37
C ASP A 157 -22.01 12.73 -3.05
N THR A 158 -22.60 11.84 -3.83
CA THR A 158 -23.84 12.08 -4.58
C THR A 158 -25.06 11.56 -3.82
N SER A 159 -24.88 10.47 -3.07
CA SER A 159 -25.93 9.83 -2.29
C SER A 159 -26.17 10.52 -0.94
N GLY A 160 -25.15 11.17 -0.39
CA GLY A 160 -25.11 11.62 1.00
C GLY A 160 -24.56 10.57 1.97
N ASP A 161 -24.26 9.36 1.47
CA ASP A 161 -23.82 8.21 2.27
C ASP A 161 -22.38 7.74 1.96
N ALA A 162 -21.65 8.43 1.08
CA ALA A 162 -20.34 7.98 0.61
C ALA A 162 -19.33 7.76 1.76
N HIS A 163 -19.33 8.63 2.78
CA HIS A 163 -18.50 8.46 3.96
C HIS A 163 -18.94 7.23 4.79
N GLY A 164 -20.24 7.07 5.03
CA GLY A 164 -20.80 5.93 5.77
C GLY A 164 -20.50 4.59 5.07
N ILE A 165 -20.66 4.53 3.75
CA ILE A 165 -20.31 3.36 2.92
C ILE A 165 -18.82 3.05 3.04
N GLY A 166 -17.95 4.06 2.94
CA GLY A 166 -16.51 3.90 3.11
C GLY A 166 -16.12 3.40 4.50
N LEU A 167 -16.79 3.88 5.54
CA LEU A 167 -16.53 3.42 6.91
C LEU A 167 -17.05 1.99 7.15
N ALA A 168 -18.22 1.64 6.62
CA ALA A 168 -18.75 0.27 6.66
C ALA A 168 -17.83 -0.69 5.88
N TYR A 169 -17.34 -0.29 4.71
CA TYR A 169 -16.33 -1.04 3.96
C TYR A 169 -15.04 -1.23 4.77
N SER A 170 -14.56 -0.16 5.43
CA SER A 170 -13.37 -0.21 6.30
C SER A 170 -13.54 -1.21 7.44
N ARG A 171 -14.76 -1.34 7.98
CA ARG A 171 -15.10 -2.35 8.98
C ARG A 171 -15.09 -3.75 8.37
N GLY A 172 -15.69 -3.93 7.21
CA GLY A 172 -15.69 -5.21 6.48
C GLY A 172 -14.31 -5.75 6.22
N VAL A 173 -13.34 -4.89 5.87
CA VAL A 173 -11.95 -5.29 5.67
C VAL A 173 -11.13 -5.35 6.96
N GLY A 174 -11.67 -4.91 8.11
CA GLY A 174 -11.06 -5.02 9.44
C GLY A 174 -10.22 -3.83 9.88
N CYS A 175 -10.19 -2.72 9.13
CA CYS A 175 -9.41 -1.53 9.49
C CYS A 175 -9.91 -0.85 10.76
N THR A 176 -11.22 -0.86 11.02
CA THR A 176 -11.83 -0.24 12.20
C THR A 176 -11.41 -0.88 13.53
N ARG A 177 -10.85 -2.10 13.50
CA ARG A 177 -10.28 -2.75 14.70
C ARG A 177 -9.02 -2.04 15.21
N ALA A 178 -8.26 -1.44 14.30
CA ALA A 178 -7.07 -0.64 14.63
C ALA A 178 -7.38 0.87 14.63
N GLY A 179 -8.38 1.29 13.87
CA GLY A 179 -8.81 2.66 13.71
C GLY A 179 -8.71 3.16 12.27
N VAL A 180 -9.66 4.00 11.89
CA VAL A 180 -9.74 4.63 10.57
C VAL A 180 -9.67 6.14 10.74
N LEU A 181 -8.82 6.79 9.97
CA LEU A 181 -8.58 8.22 10.00
C LEU A 181 -9.19 8.88 8.76
N ASP A 182 -9.93 9.98 8.93
CA ASP A 182 -10.34 10.82 7.81
C ASP A 182 -9.14 11.53 7.18
N THR A 183 -9.11 11.53 5.85
CA THR A 183 -8.11 12.21 5.05
C THR A 183 -8.73 12.76 3.75
N THR A 184 -7.91 13.19 2.82
CA THR A 184 -8.29 13.55 1.46
C THR A 184 -7.51 12.71 0.45
N PHE A 185 -8.02 12.57 -0.78
CA PHE A 185 -7.27 11.93 -1.86
C PHE A 185 -5.89 12.58 -2.05
N LYS A 186 -5.82 13.90 -1.97
CA LYS A 186 -4.56 14.65 -2.04
C LYS A 186 -3.58 14.26 -0.93
N GLU A 187 -4.02 14.35 0.32
CA GLU A 187 -3.15 14.09 1.48
C GLU A 187 -2.65 12.64 1.48
N GLU A 188 -3.55 11.67 1.25
CA GLU A 188 -3.16 10.27 1.17
C GLU A 188 -2.14 10.03 0.06
N THR A 189 -2.41 10.49 -1.17
CA THR A 189 -1.53 10.27 -2.32
C THR A 189 -0.15 10.90 -2.12
N GLU A 190 -0.10 12.16 -1.68
CA GLU A 190 1.16 12.88 -1.50
C GLU A 190 2.00 12.28 -0.36
N THR A 191 1.36 11.94 0.76
CA THR A 191 2.08 11.36 1.91
C THR A 191 2.52 9.92 1.68
N ASP A 192 1.72 9.12 0.99
CA ASP A 192 2.03 7.73 0.65
C ASP A 192 3.21 7.66 -0.32
N LEU A 193 3.14 8.38 -1.44
CA LEU A 193 4.23 8.46 -2.42
C LEU A 193 5.52 9.01 -1.80
N PHE A 194 5.42 10.05 -0.96
CA PHE A 194 6.59 10.58 -0.26
C PHE A 194 7.17 9.55 0.71
N GLY A 195 6.33 8.89 1.49
CA GLY A 195 6.74 7.84 2.44
C GLY A 195 7.47 6.70 1.75
N GLU A 196 6.93 6.21 0.62
CA GLU A 196 7.55 5.13 -0.16
C GLU A 196 8.90 5.54 -0.76
N GLN A 197 8.99 6.74 -1.34
CA GLN A 197 10.19 7.21 -2.02
C GLN A 197 11.29 7.63 -1.05
N ALA A 198 10.95 8.44 -0.04
CA ALA A 198 11.94 9.04 0.84
C ALA A 198 12.34 8.15 2.02
N VAL A 199 11.47 7.22 2.46
CA VAL A 199 11.70 6.44 3.69
C VAL A 199 11.54 4.93 3.47
N LEU A 200 10.31 4.46 3.19
CA LEU A 200 9.92 3.05 3.35
C LEU A 200 10.58 2.10 2.33
N CYS A 201 10.71 2.54 1.08
CA CYS A 201 11.31 1.75 0.01
C CYS A 201 12.60 2.39 -0.48
N GLY A 202 12.52 3.60 -1.06
CA GLY A 202 13.66 4.26 -1.67
C GLY A 202 14.76 4.60 -0.66
N GLY A 203 14.39 5.35 0.39
CA GLY A 203 15.35 5.83 1.38
C GLY A 203 16.05 4.70 2.14
N VAL A 204 15.29 3.78 2.71
CA VAL A 204 15.86 2.67 3.50
C VAL A 204 16.69 1.72 2.64
N ALA A 205 16.24 1.40 1.42
CA ALA A 205 16.98 0.53 0.53
C ALA A 205 18.33 1.16 0.11
N ALA A 206 18.32 2.46 -0.21
CA ALA A 206 19.55 3.19 -0.55
C ALA A 206 20.53 3.27 0.63
N LEU A 207 20.02 3.52 1.86
CA LEU A 207 20.83 3.57 3.07
C LEU A 207 21.50 2.22 3.36
N VAL A 208 20.74 1.14 3.33
CA VAL A 208 21.25 -0.24 3.57
C VAL A 208 22.30 -0.60 2.53
N LYS A 209 22.02 -0.33 1.26
CA LYS A 209 22.93 -0.63 0.16
C LYS A 209 24.26 0.12 0.28
N ALA A 210 24.20 1.44 0.53
CA ALA A 210 25.39 2.25 0.71
C ALA A 210 26.23 1.79 1.91
N ALA A 211 25.59 1.49 3.04
CA ALA A 211 26.30 0.99 4.21
C ALA A 211 26.96 -0.37 3.96
N PHE A 212 26.27 -1.29 3.31
CA PHE A 212 26.82 -2.59 2.90
C PHE A 212 28.04 -2.42 1.98
N GLU A 213 27.94 -1.59 0.93
CA GLU A 213 29.02 -1.33 -0.03
C GLU A 213 30.27 -0.80 0.70
N ILE A 214 30.12 0.20 1.59
CA ILE A 214 31.23 0.79 2.36
C ILE A 214 31.93 -0.26 3.23
N LEU A 215 31.19 -1.15 3.85
CA LEU A 215 31.79 -2.22 4.69
C LEU A 215 32.57 -3.22 3.83
N ILE A 216 32.05 -3.58 2.63
CA ILE A 216 32.76 -4.45 1.69
C ILE A 216 34.05 -3.79 1.20
N GLU A 217 33.99 -2.51 0.81
CA GLU A 217 35.16 -1.73 0.38
C GLU A 217 36.24 -1.66 1.48
N ALA A 218 35.82 -1.60 2.75
CA ALA A 218 36.73 -1.64 3.89
C ALA A 218 37.30 -3.04 4.19
N GLY A 219 36.90 -4.08 3.44
CA GLY A 219 37.42 -5.44 3.56
C GLY A 219 36.70 -6.32 4.59
N TYR A 220 35.52 -5.94 5.07
CA TYR A 220 34.72 -6.78 5.95
C TYR A 220 33.99 -7.88 5.17
N GLN A 221 33.63 -8.96 5.87
CA GLN A 221 32.91 -10.08 5.29
C GLN A 221 31.50 -9.68 4.85
N PRO A 222 31.04 -10.07 3.65
CA PRO A 222 29.70 -9.74 3.16
C PRO A 222 28.57 -10.17 4.10
N GLU A 223 28.70 -11.32 4.71
CA GLU A 223 27.72 -11.84 5.64
C GLU A 223 27.61 -10.95 6.90
N SER A 224 28.74 -10.50 7.44
CA SER A 224 28.74 -9.56 8.58
C SER A 224 28.12 -8.23 8.19
N ALA A 225 28.47 -7.67 7.02
CA ALA A 225 27.89 -6.44 6.51
C ALA A 225 26.36 -6.57 6.31
N TYR A 226 25.90 -7.73 5.83
CA TYR A 226 24.46 -8.01 5.65
C TYR A 226 23.74 -8.07 7.00
N PHE A 227 24.28 -8.79 7.99
CA PHE A 227 23.65 -8.89 9.29
C PHE A 227 23.50 -7.54 9.97
N GLU A 228 24.56 -6.72 9.95
CA GLU A 228 24.57 -5.39 10.59
C GLU A 228 23.67 -4.37 9.88
N CYS A 229 23.67 -4.36 8.54
CA CYS A 229 23.00 -3.30 7.79
C CYS A 229 21.56 -3.64 7.40
N MET A 230 21.20 -4.93 7.26
CA MET A 230 19.88 -5.34 6.77
C MET A 230 19.12 -6.23 7.75
N HIS A 231 19.73 -7.32 8.22
CA HIS A 231 19.01 -8.25 9.09
C HIS A 231 18.60 -7.59 10.42
N GLU A 232 19.54 -6.93 11.10
CA GLU A 232 19.28 -6.29 12.40
C GLU A 232 18.38 -5.07 12.29
N LEU A 233 18.33 -4.39 11.12
CA LEU A 233 17.44 -3.26 10.89
C LEU A 233 15.98 -3.62 11.19
N LYS A 234 15.53 -4.85 10.83
CA LYS A 234 14.16 -5.31 11.14
C LYS A 234 13.91 -5.26 12.65
N LEU A 235 14.86 -5.74 13.46
CA LEU A 235 14.72 -5.80 14.91
C LEU A 235 14.64 -4.39 15.53
N ILE A 236 15.41 -3.46 15.01
CA ILE A 236 15.35 -2.04 15.41
C ILE A 236 13.99 -1.41 14.99
N VAL A 237 13.52 -1.70 13.79
CA VAL A 237 12.19 -1.22 13.31
C VAL A 237 11.07 -1.81 14.17
N ASP A 238 11.17 -3.05 14.62
CA ASP A 238 10.21 -3.66 15.55
C ASP A 238 10.14 -2.90 16.88
N LEU A 239 11.27 -2.39 17.41
CA LEU A 239 11.30 -1.55 18.60
C LEU A 239 10.62 -0.19 18.37
N PHE A 240 10.84 0.44 17.20
CA PHE A 240 10.09 1.65 16.82
C PHE A 240 8.58 1.40 16.78
N TYR A 241 8.18 0.27 16.22
CA TYR A 241 6.76 -0.12 16.11
C TYR A 241 6.13 -0.37 17.49
N GLN A 242 6.86 -0.95 18.42
CA GLN A 242 6.37 -1.28 19.76
C GLN A 242 6.22 -0.05 20.67
N GLY A 243 7.11 0.93 20.59
CA GLY A 243 7.10 2.04 21.55
C GLY A 243 7.78 3.32 21.07
N GLY A 244 7.97 3.49 19.76
CA GLY A 244 8.57 4.67 19.19
C GLY A 244 10.09 4.76 19.39
N MET A 245 10.66 5.92 19.04
CA MET A 245 12.10 6.15 19.10
C MET A 245 12.66 6.09 20.54
N GLU A 246 11.87 6.53 21.52
CA GLU A 246 12.28 6.50 22.91
C GLU A 246 12.45 5.05 23.43
N TYR A 247 11.51 4.17 23.06
CA TYR A 247 11.58 2.76 23.42
C TYR A 247 12.74 2.04 22.73
N MET A 248 12.99 2.35 21.47
CA MET A 248 14.18 1.83 20.77
C MET A 248 15.47 2.22 21.49
N ARG A 249 15.63 3.50 21.82
CA ARG A 249 16.81 4.01 22.55
C ARG A 249 16.98 3.36 23.91
N TYR A 250 15.90 3.21 24.66
CA TYR A 250 15.91 2.48 25.94
C TYR A 250 16.36 1.01 25.80
N SER A 251 16.09 0.40 24.64
CA SER A 251 16.32 -1.03 24.40
C SER A 251 17.72 -1.36 23.85
N VAL A 252 18.46 -0.38 23.38
CA VAL A 252 19.82 -0.54 22.86
C VAL A 252 20.88 -0.13 23.89
N SER A 253 22.16 -0.34 23.57
CA SER A 253 23.26 0.09 24.46
C SER A 253 23.46 1.60 24.41
N ASP A 254 24.00 2.17 25.49
CA ASP A 254 24.40 3.60 25.58
C ASP A 254 25.32 4.00 24.41
N THR A 255 26.17 3.08 23.95
CA THR A 255 27.06 3.30 22.79
C THR A 255 26.29 3.48 21.52
N ALA A 256 25.24 2.67 21.29
CA ALA A 256 24.37 2.77 20.10
C ALA A 256 23.51 4.03 20.16
N GLU A 257 22.94 4.35 21.34
CA GLU A 257 22.18 5.58 21.57
C GLU A 257 23.04 6.83 21.35
N TYR A 258 24.28 6.85 21.86
CA TYR A 258 25.22 7.95 21.59
C TYR A 258 25.55 8.09 20.10
N GLY A 259 25.70 6.96 19.39
CA GLY A 259 25.87 6.92 17.94
C GLY A 259 24.68 7.51 17.20
N ASP A 260 23.44 7.16 17.57
CA ASP A 260 22.20 7.72 17.02
C ASP A 260 22.21 9.25 17.13
N TYR A 261 22.40 9.79 18.33
CA TYR A 261 22.39 11.26 18.53
C TYR A 261 23.51 12.01 17.81
N THR A 262 24.67 11.41 17.66
CA THR A 262 25.87 12.12 17.16
C THR A 262 26.19 11.83 15.70
N ARG A 263 25.79 10.69 15.15
CA ARG A 263 26.09 10.29 13.77
C ARG A 263 24.84 10.29 12.87
N GLY A 264 23.67 10.05 13.43
CA GLY A 264 22.41 10.18 12.68
C GLY A 264 22.31 11.52 11.95
N PRO A 265 22.49 12.69 12.60
CA PRO A 265 22.46 14.00 11.93
C PRO A 265 23.58 14.23 10.89
N VAL A 266 24.65 13.45 10.92
CA VAL A 266 25.72 13.51 9.90
C VAL A 266 25.32 12.74 8.64
N VAL A 267 24.62 11.61 8.81
CA VAL A 267 24.11 10.79 7.68
C VAL A 267 22.91 11.46 7.02
N ILE A 268 21.97 11.97 7.82
CA ILE A 268 20.79 12.70 7.35
C ILE A 268 20.94 14.16 7.75
N ASP A 269 21.76 14.89 7.02
CA ASP A 269 22.01 16.30 7.19
C ASP A 269 20.99 17.20 6.46
N GLU A 270 21.19 18.51 6.47
CA GLU A 270 20.26 19.45 5.80
C GLU A 270 20.22 19.24 4.28
N SER A 271 21.31 18.80 3.66
CA SER A 271 21.34 18.53 2.21
C SER A 271 20.44 17.36 1.82
N VAL A 272 20.30 16.36 2.69
CA VAL A 272 19.37 15.24 2.50
C VAL A 272 17.93 15.74 2.65
N LYS A 273 17.66 16.59 3.63
CA LYS A 273 16.31 17.19 3.80
C LYS A 273 15.92 18.07 2.62
N GLU A 274 16.85 18.79 2.01
CA GLU A 274 16.59 19.56 0.78
C GLU A 274 16.15 18.63 -0.36
N LYS A 275 16.85 17.51 -0.57
CA LYS A 275 16.45 16.51 -1.56
C LYS A 275 15.07 15.89 -1.28
N MET A 276 14.75 15.66 0.00
CA MET A 276 13.40 15.21 0.38
C MET A 276 12.33 16.25 0.08
N ARG A 277 12.62 17.56 0.26
CA ARG A 277 11.70 18.65 -0.13
C ARG A 277 11.49 18.68 -1.65
N ASP A 278 12.54 18.47 -2.43
CA ASP A 278 12.46 18.41 -3.89
C ASP A 278 11.60 17.23 -4.35
N ILE A 279 11.77 16.05 -3.74
CA ILE A 279 10.93 14.87 -4.00
C ILE A 279 9.46 15.18 -3.68
N LEU A 280 9.19 15.77 -2.52
CA LEU A 280 7.82 16.16 -2.14
C LEU A 280 7.23 17.17 -3.12
N SER A 281 8.01 18.15 -3.55
CA SER A 281 7.58 19.14 -4.55
C SER A 281 7.20 18.49 -5.87
N GLN A 282 8.00 17.53 -6.37
CA GLN A 282 7.72 16.79 -7.61
C GLN A 282 6.47 15.91 -7.52
N ILE A 283 6.16 15.40 -6.32
CA ILE A 283 4.90 14.72 -6.05
C ILE A 283 3.74 15.71 -6.11
N GLN A 284 3.85 16.83 -5.39
CA GLN A 284 2.78 17.83 -5.25
C GLN A 284 2.42 18.53 -6.57
N ASP A 285 3.40 18.79 -7.44
CA ASP A 285 3.17 19.41 -8.75
C ASP A 285 2.84 18.40 -9.86
N GLY A 286 2.79 17.10 -9.55
CA GLY A 286 2.49 16.01 -10.47
C GLY A 286 3.62 15.64 -11.42
N THR A 287 4.85 16.14 -11.23
CA THR A 287 6.01 15.80 -12.06
C THR A 287 6.30 14.31 -12.00
N PHE A 288 6.36 13.72 -10.79
CA PHE A 288 6.55 12.29 -10.63
C PHE A 288 5.43 11.46 -11.27
N ALA A 289 4.17 11.89 -11.15
CA ALA A 289 3.04 11.17 -11.74
C ALA A 289 3.12 11.16 -13.28
N ARG A 290 3.46 12.29 -13.91
CA ARG A 290 3.66 12.37 -15.35
C ARG A 290 4.83 11.50 -15.83
N GLU A 291 5.94 11.50 -15.10
CA GLU A 291 7.10 10.65 -15.37
C GLU A 291 6.71 9.17 -15.33
N TRP A 292 6.02 8.73 -14.28
CA TRP A 292 5.60 7.34 -14.11
C TRP A 292 4.59 6.89 -15.17
N ILE A 293 3.66 7.74 -15.54
CA ILE A 293 2.68 7.44 -16.61
C ILE A 293 3.42 7.29 -17.95
N SER A 294 4.32 8.25 -18.31
CA SER A 294 5.11 8.17 -19.54
C SER A 294 5.99 6.92 -19.59
N GLU A 295 6.68 6.59 -18.51
CA GLU A 295 7.51 5.39 -18.38
C GLU A 295 6.69 4.11 -18.66
N ASN A 296 5.44 4.05 -18.19
CA ASN A 296 4.56 2.91 -18.46
C ASN A 296 4.09 2.87 -19.92
N ASP A 297 3.74 4.01 -20.51
CA ASP A 297 3.30 4.10 -21.91
C ASP A 297 4.43 3.71 -22.87
N GLU A 298 5.69 3.96 -22.50
CA GLU A 298 6.89 3.60 -23.26
C GLU A 298 7.36 2.14 -23.02
N GLY A 299 6.65 1.35 -22.21
CA GLY A 299 6.97 -0.07 -21.94
C GLY A 299 7.98 -0.29 -20.81
N ARG A 300 8.21 0.70 -19.95
CA ARG A 300 9.05 0.66 -18.74
C ARG A 300 10.54 0.43 -18.98
N PRO A 301 11.17 1.16 -19.89
CA PRO A 301 12.59 0.93 -20.21
C PRO A 301 13.51 1.19 -19.01
N THR A 302 13.30 2.30 -18.29
CA THR A 302 14.11 2.66 -17.12
C THR A 302 13.82 1.71 -15.94
N PHE A 303 12.56 1.43 -15.65
CA PHE A 303 12.15 0.53 -14.59
C PHE A 303 12.73 -0.87 -14.77
N ASN A 304 12.65 -1.45 -15.98
CA ASN A 304 13.16 -2.78 -16.26
C ASN A 304 14.68 -2.85 -16.13
N ARG A 305 15.40 -1.86 -16.68
CA ARG A 305 16.86 -1.75 -16.54
C ARG A 305 17.28 -1.66 -15.07
N LEU A 306 16.67 -0.77 -14.29
CA LEU A 306 17.00 -0.62 -12.87
C LEU A 306 16.67 -1.87 -12.06
N ARG A 307 15.60 -2.59 -12.41
CA ARG A 307 15.25 -3.87 -11.78
C ARG A 307 16.35 -4.93 -12.02
N GLU A 308 16.83 -5.05 -13.25
CA GLU A 308 17.91 -5.99 -13.61
C GLU A 308 19.23 -5.62 -12.91
N GLU A 309 19.61 -4.34 -12.92
CA GLU A 309 20.81 -3.84 -12.24
C GLU A 309 20.78 -4.14 -10.73
N ASN A 310 19.66 -3.88 -10.07
CA ASN A 310 19.54 -4.11 -8.63
C ASN A 310 19.45 -5.61 -8.27
N ALA A 311 18.83 -6.44 -9.11
CA ALA A 311 18.82 -7.90 -8.91
C ALA A 311 20.22 -8.53 -8.97
N GLY A 312 21.17 -7.90 -9.67
CA GLY A 312 22.58 -8.31 -9.74
C GLY A 312 23.47 -7.80 -8.59
N HIS A 313 22.92 -7.06 -7.64
CA HIS A 313 23.72 -6.48 -6.56
C HIS A 313 24.25 -7.55 -5.60
N PRO A 314 25.52 -7.49 -5.10
CA PRO A 314 26.11 -8.51 -4.21
C PRO A 314 25.29 -8.78 -2.93
N ILE A 315 24.57 -7.81 -2.41
CA ILE A 315 23.72 -8.00 -1.23
C ILE A 315 22.63 -9.04 -1.44
N GLU A 316 22.14 -9.22 -2.68
CA GLU A 316 21.09 -10.18 -3.00
C GLU A 316 21.59 -11.63 -2.86
N SER A 317 22.84 -11.89 -3.24
CA SER A 317 23.44 -13.23 -3.09
C SER A 317 23.61 -13.62 -1.62
N VAL A 318 23.96 -12.68 -0.75
CA VAL A 318 24.06 -12.90 0.70
C VAL A 318 22.67 -13.07 1.31
N SER A 319 21.70 -12.25 0.90
CA SER A 319 20.30 -12.34 1.32
C SER A 319 19.72 -13.74 1.01
N TYR A 320 19.96 -14.26 -0.19
CA TYR A 320 19.52 -15.61 -0.57
C TYR A 320 20.13 -16.69 0.33
N THR A 321 21.44 -16.59 0.64
CA THR A 321 22.15 -17.53 1.53
C THR A 321 21.54 -17.49 2.94
N HIS A 322 21.25 -16.32 3.47
CA HIS A 322 20.61 -16.14 4.78
C HIS A 322 19.21 -16.77 4.83
N LEU A 323 18.36 -16.53 3.81
CA LEU A 323 17.01 -17.10 3.74
C LEU A 323 16.98 -18.62 3.64
N THR A 324 18.07 -19.24 3.18
CA THR A 324 18.21 -20.71 3.07
C THR A 324 18.79 -21.36 4.33
N LEU A 325 19.25 -20.60 5.31
CA LEU A 325 19.73 -21.16 6.58
C LEU A 325 18.57 -21.79 7.39
N PRO A 326 18.82 -22.92 8.09
CA PRO A 326 17.79 -23.63 8.86
C PRO A 326 17.11 -22.77 9.94
N THR A 327 17.80 -21.75 10.45
CA THR A 327 17.30 -20.83 11.50
C THR A 327 16.18 -19.91 11.05
N ASN A 328 15.94 -19.77 9.73
CA ASN A 328 14.91 -18.90 9.19
C ASN A 328 13.61 -19.60 8.78
N ARG A 329 13.45 -20.89 9.10
CA ARG A 329 12.22 -21.66 8.79
C ARG A 329 11.11 -21.48 9.82
N GLU A 330 11.33 -20.72 10.90
CA GLU A 330 10.37 -20.56 12.01
C GLU A 330 9.96 -19.10 12.25
N VAL A 331 10.01 -18.21 11.23
CA VAL A 331 9.51 -16.83 11.37
C VAL A 331 8.39 -16.58 10.37
#